data_fdba2bb70235bfbfe0ddbe5a29acf07e
#
_entry.id   fdba2bb70235bfbfe0ddbe5a29acf07e
#
_cell.length_a   1.000
_cell.length_b   1.000
_cell.length_c   1.000
_cell.angle_alpha   90.00
_cell.angle_beta   90.00
_cell.angle_gamma   90.00
#
_symmetry.space_group_name_H-M   'P 1'
#
loop_
_entity.id
_entity.type
_entity.pdbx_description
1 polymer ?
#
loop_
_entity_poly.entity_id
_entity_poly.type
_entity_poly.pdbx_seq_one_letter_code
_entity_poly.pdbx_strand_id
1 'polypeptide(L)'
;MTKSLKLRLTAAAAALAVVPMFAGSAVAATHTLDGKTLTIDELWAISAPGEKVKISADGWKRLKASYRAPIDAATDGRDIYGLTVNYGALKEKRVTDGEVEDEPNRSASIEFNERQMRIQAAGVEPFLPDRLAKMAMVIRVNQMAAGFTGMSEAAANAYMEYINNDVYPLIPSRGSEGANDLSMVTHIGLALMGEWDVNYKGKRVAASKVRKELGLKRFRPFGMDGISILSNSNAAEAQAVAALKKVEHVLDLSPTIIATSLEALNGNVSPFVWHTVETKGWPQGHEAGEKILYALKGSYLWNADPKRYLQDPLSFRSSGLILATAMEELRQAKELINQAVNHTSDNPIVSVNARNDLWYSNTDAIKAMQVGGKNTFVNSCSNFDNTQLAVQLESVGRALAQVIHTSAWRTTQLDDKHRTNLPTYLVAKENKGGDGFANIAQSMSGLYAEAMALTNSVMGYGVPTSIGIEETFSNVNVAADRLSKMADIAYELYSYEVLHTTQAMNMRMQDGKKMGEGTTKFLNAYRKTVPFVSKDRIYTNDINNGIKFLRTLDPATLK
;
A
#
# COMPACT_ATOMS: atom_id res chain seq x y z
N MET A 1 29.12 -31.01 -37.72
CA MET A 1 27.65 -30.92 -37.63
C MET A 1 27.28 -30.61 -36.18
N THR A 2 27.18 -29.35 -35.83
CA THR A 2 26.87 -28.86 -34.50
C THR A 2 25.50 -28.20 -34.52
N LYS A 3 24.52 -28.84 -33.89
CA LYS A 3 23.18 -28.26 -33.71
C LYS A 3 23.18 -27.33 -32.49
N SER A 4 23.02 -26.04 -32.72
CA SER A 4 22.84 -25.05 -31.66
C SER A 4 21.44 -25.16 -31.03
N LEU A 5 21.41 -25.44 -29.75
CA LEU A 5 20.20 -25.45 -28.92
C LEU A 5 19.88 -23.99 -28.50
N LYS A 6 18.89 -23.37 -29.13
CA LYS A 6 18.38 -22.06 -28.69
C LYS A 6 17.48 -22.27 -27.47
N LEU A 7 17.99 -21.98 -26.30
CA LEU A 7 17.20 -21.89 -25.08
C LEU A 7 16.33 -20.61 -25.15
N ARG A 8 15.03 -20.76 -25.28
CA ARG A 8 14.08 -19.66 -25.09
C ARG A 8 13.80 -19.52 -23.59
N LEU A 9 14.40 -18.52 -22.96
CA LEU A 9 13.96 -18.05 -21.65
C LEU A 9 12.63 -17.32 -21.83
N THR A 10 11.53 -17.95 -21.45
CA THR A 10 10.25 -17.27 -21.22
C THR A 10 10.30 -16.69 -19.80
N ALA A 11 10.50 -15.38 -19.70
CA ALA A 11 10.29 -14.66 -18.46
C ALA A 11 8.79 -14.72 -18.12
N ALA A 12 8.46 -15.42 -17.05
CA ALA A 12 7.13 -15.37 -16.47
C ALA A 12 6.96 -14.01 -15.78
N ALA A 13 6.34 -13.05 -16.46
CA ALA A 13 5.83 -11.84 -15.84
C ALA A 13 4.68 -12.25 -14.92
N ALA A 14 4.88 -12.15 -13.60
CA ALA A 14 3.80 -12.24 -12.64
C ALA A 14 2.88 -11.03 -12.86
N ALA A 15 1.82 -11.24 -13.62
CA ALA A 15 0.77 -10.26 -13.79
C ALA A 15 0.05 -10.09 -12.45
N LEU A 16 0.25 -8.95 -11.80
CA LEU A 16 -0.61 -8.47 -10.72
C LEU A 16 -2.03 -8.39 -11.29
N ALA A 17 -2.86 -9.38 -10.95
CA ALA A 17 -4.26 -9.38 -11.31
C ALA A 17 -4.96 -8.21 -10.60
N VAL A 18 -5.22 -7.15 -11.34
CA VAL A 18 -6.12 -6.07 -10.93
C VAL A 18 -7.49 -6.68 -10.74
N VAL A 19 -7.98 -6.66 -9.51
CA VAL A 19 -9.36 -7.04 -9.17
C VAL A 19 -10.30 -6.13 -9.97
N PRO A 20 -11.19 -6.67 -10.84
CA PRO A 20 -12.23 -5.86 -11.45
C PRO A 20 -13.27 -5.56 -10.36
N MET A 21 -13.24 -4.37 -9.77
CA MET A 21 -14.40 -3.84 -9.05
C MET A 21 -15.53 -3.63 -10.06
N PHE A 22 -16.73 -4.03 -9.69
CA PHE A 22 -17.95 -3.83 -10.44
C PHE A 22 -18.03 -2.41 -11.01
N ALA A 23 -17.93 -2.28 -12.31
CA ALA A 23 -18.18 -1.05 -13.03
C ALA A 23 -19.71 -0.87 -13.18
N GLY A 24 -20.35 -0.39 -12.14
CA GLY A 24 -21.46 0.50 -12.35
C GLY A 24 -20.87 1.75 -13.00
N SER A 25 -21.45 2.27 -14.07
CA SER A 25 -21.06 3.54 -14.69
C SER A 25 -21.37 4.69 -13.72
N ALA A 26 -20.52 4.82 -12.68
CA ALA A 26 -20.49 6.00 -11.86
C ALA A 26 -19.97 7.15 -12.73
N VAL A 27 -20.72 8.24 -12.78
CA VAL A 27 -20.25 9.47 -13.40
C VAL A 27 -18.93 9.85 -12.71
N ALA A 28 -17.86 9.98 -13.50
CA ALA A 28 -16.54 10.34 -12.99
C ALA A 28 -16.62 11.60 -12.12
N ALA A 29 -16.22 11.48 -10.85
CA ALA A 29 -16.29 12.58 -9.92
C ALA A 29 -15.05 13.47 -10.00
N THR A 30 -15.19 14.76 -9.63
CA THR A 30 -14.06 15.66 -9.46
C THR A 30 -13.86 15.93 -7.97
N HIS A 31 -12.76 15.41 -7.44
CA HIS A 31 -12.39 15.53 -6.02
C HIS A 31 -11.60 16.82 -5.78
N THR A 32 -11.84 17.46 -4.65
CA THR A 32 -11.15 18.70 -4.27
C THR A 32 -10.03 18.37 -3.28
N LEU A 33 -8.78 18.58 -3.69
CA LEU A 33 -7.61 18.44 -2.85
C LEU A 33 -7.34 19.73 -2.09
N ASP A 34 -7.37 19.67 -0.78
CA ASP A 34 -7.20 20.83 0.10
C ASP A 34 -5.84 20.87 0.81
N GLY A 35 -5.02 19.81 0.67
CA GLY A 35 -3.71 19.70 1.30
C GLY A 35 -3.77 19.43 2.81
N LYS A 36 -4.92 19.02 3.38
CA LYS A 36 -5.09 18.88 4.83
C LYS A 36 -5.89 17.66 5.28
N THR A 37 -6.85 17.22 4.47
CA THR A 37 -7.88 16.27 4.92
C THR A 37 -7.95 15.00 4.11
N LEU A 38 -7.07 14.81 3.14
CA LEU A 38 -7.03 13.61 2.31
C LEU A 38 -6.76 12.36 3.17
N THR A 39 -7.65 11.37 3.07
CA THR A 39 -7.51 10.09 3.75
C THR A 39 -7.05 8.99 2.80
N ILE A 40 -6.52 7.89 3.36
CA ILE A 40 -6.12 6.71 2.58
C ILE A 40 -7.30 6.14 1.77
N ASP A 41 -8.52 6.18 2.32
CA ASP A 41 -9.70 5.62 1.66
C ASP A 41 -10.16 6.51 0.50
N GLU A 42 -10.14 7.84 0.69
CA GLU A 42 -10.39 8.81 -0.39
C GLU A 42 -9.33 8.73 -1.48
N LEU A 43 -8.05 8.66 -1.09
CA LEU A 43 -6.93 8.52 -2.04
C LEU A 43 -7.07 7.24 -2.87
N TRP A 44 -7.48 6.12 -2.23
CA TRP A 44 -7.76 4.88 -2.93
C TRP A 44 -8.92 5.02 -3.92
N ALA A 45 -9.99 5.73 -3.57
CA ALA A 45 -11.11 6.01 -4.47
C ALA A 45 -10.68 6.90 -5.65
N ILE A 46 -10.01 8.03 -5.37
CA ILE A 46 -9.53 8.99 -6.39
C ILE A 46 -8.57 8.36 -7.39
N SER A 47 -7.78 7.37 -6.95
CA SER A 47 -6.83 6.68 -7.84
C SER A 47 -7.48 5.73 -8.85
N ALA A 48 -8.81 5.54 -8.83
CA ALA A 48 -9.52 4.76 -9.84
C ALA A 48 -9.49 5.47 -11.21
N PRO A 49 -9.54 4.71 -12.32
CA PRO A 49 -9.67 5.30 -13.65
C PRO A 49 -10.93 6.17 -13.79
N GLY A 50 -10.82 7.27 -14.49
CA GLY A 50 -11.92 8.23 -14.72
C GLY A 50 -12.06 9.30 -13.65
N GLU A 51 -11.64 9.05 -12.41
CA GLU A 51 -11.71 10.04 -11.32
C GLU A 51 -10.78 11.23 -11.58
N LYS A 52 -11.26 12.44 -11.27
CA LYS A 52 -10.58 13.71 -11.53
C LYS A 52 -10.27 14.46 -10.25
N VAL A 53 -9.31 15.39 -10.31
CA VAL A 53 -8.92 16.22 -9.18
C VAL A 53 -8.88 17.70 -9.54
N LYS A 54 -9.07 18.54 -8.53
CA LYS A 54 -8.79 19.98 -8.56
C LYS A 54 -8.26 20.42 -7.20
N ILE A 55 -7.48 21.50 -7.17
CA ILE A 55 -7.01 22.11 -5.93
C ILE A 55 -8.08 23.08 -5.41
N SER A 56 -8.29 23.13 -4.10
CA SER A 56 -9.19 24.08 -3.44
C SER A 56 -8.68 25.53 -3.57
N ALA A 57 -9.56 26.52 -3.44
CA ALA A 57 -9.16 27.93 -3.49
C ALA A 57 -8.08 28.28 -2.44
N ASP A 58 -8.20 27.75 -1.23
CA ASP A 58 -7.21 27.97 -0.18
C ASP A 58 -5.93 27.18 -0.40
N GLY A 59 -6.02 25.98 -1.02
CA GLY A 59 -4.85 25.23 -1.50
C GLY A 59 -4.04 26.03 -2.51
N TRP A 60 -4.70 26.65 -3.48
CA TRP A 60 -4.04 27.54 -4.45
C TRP A 60 -3.35 28.73 -3.79
N LYS A 61 -3.96 29.35 -2.77
CA LYS A 61 -3.33 30.45 -2.03
C LYS A 61 -2.05 30.01 -1.35
N ARG A 62 -2.06 28.83 -0.68
CA ARG A 62 -0.87 28.29 -0.01
C ARG A 62 0.22 27.90 -1.01
N LEU A 63 -0.15 27.25 -2.13
CA LEU A 63 0.78 26.90 -3.18
C LEU A 63 1.50 28.14 -3.72
N LYS A 64 0.76 29.21 -4.07
CA LYS A 64 1.32 30.46 -4.57
C LYS A 64 2.26 31.13 -3.56
N ALA A 65 1.88 31.14 -2.29
CA ALA A 65 2.71 31.69 -1.23
C ALA A 65 4.01 30.90 -1.04
N SER A 66 3.93 29.54 -1.09
CA SER A 66 5.10 28.69 -0.97
C SER A 66 6.03 28.79 -2.19
N TYR A 67 5.49 28.91 -3.39
CA TYR A 67 6.27 29.12 -4.61
C TYR A 67 7.06 30.43 -4.56
N ARG A 68 6.47 31.51 -4.03
CA ARG A 68 7.10 32.83 -4.01
C ARG A 68 8.31 32.89 -3.06
N ALA A 69 8.27 32.19 -1.95
CA ALA A 69 9.28 32.25 -0.91
C ALA A 69 10.72 31.89 -1.37
N PRO A 70 10.98 30.77 -2.08
CA PRO A 70 12.33 30.48 -2.58
C PRO A 70 12.78 31.45 -3.68
N ILE A 71 11.87 32.02 -4.47
CA ILE A 71 12.20 33.02 -5.48
C ILE A 71 12.68 34.32 -4.80
N ASP A 72 11.93 34.80 -3.79
CA ASP A 72 12.30 35.97 -3.00
C ASP A 72 13.65 35.75 -2.27
N ALA A 73 13.87 34.55 -1.71
CA ALA A 73 15.13 34.21 -1.05
C ALA A 73 16.32 34.19 -2.01
N ALA A 74 16.10 33.75 -3.25
CA ALA A 74 17.14 33.77 -4.30
C ALA A 74 17.54 35.20 -4.69
N THR A 75 16.54 36.09 -4.80
CA THR A 75 16.73 37.52 -5.03
C THR A 75 17.57 38.18 -3.92
N ASP A 76 17.39 37.74 -2.67
CA ASP A 76 18.23 38.18 -1.52
C ASP A 76 19.65 37.59 -1.55
N GLY A 77 20.07 36.89 -2.62
CA GLY A 77 21.41 36.32 -2.81
C GLY A 77 21.68 35.04 -2.00
N ARG A 78 20.67 34.37 -1.49
CA ARG A 78 20.83 33.18 -0.65
C ARG A 78 21.16 31.93 -1.45
N ASP A 79 21.95 31.08 -0.84
CA ASP A 79 22.12 29.71 -1.32
C ASP A 79 20.90 28.86 -0.99
N ILE A 80 20.20 28.41 -2.04
CA ILE A 80 19.02 27.56 -1.91
C ILE A 80 19.29 26.25 -2.63
N TYR A 81 19.29 25.17 -1.85
CA TYR A 81 19.50 23.81 -2.30
C TYR A 81 18.54 23.43 -3.43
N GLY A 82 19.09 23.04 -4.58
CA GLY A 82 18.32 22.67 -5.77
C GLY A 82 17.72 23.84 -6.56
N LEU A 83 18.02 25.08 -6.22
CA LEU A 83 17.60 26.28 -6.96
C LEU A 83 18.79 27.16 -7.36
N THR A 84 19.41 27.88 -6.42
CA THR A 84 20.57 28.74 -6.70
C THR A 84 21.89 27.99 -6.63
N VAL A 85 21.91 26.91 -5.88
CA VAL A 85 23.03 25.95 -5.82
C VAL A 85 22.54 24.55 -6.21
N ASN A 86 23.46 23.65 -6.53
CA ASN A 86 23.17 22.26 -6.88
C ASN A 86 22.67 21.47 -5.65
N TYR A 87 22.57 20.13 -5.74
CA TYR A 87 22.11 19.26 -4.66
C TYR A 87 23.07 18.08 -4.45
N GLY A 88 22.85 17.30 -3.38
CA GLY A 88 23.69 16.17 -3.00
C GLY A 88 25.13 16.59 -2.74
N ALA A 89 26.07 15.80 -3.20
CA ALA A 89 27.50 16.10 -3.05
C ALA A 89 27.95 17.37 -3.77
N LEU A 90 27.18 17.89 -4.73
CA LEU A 90 27.49 19.08 -5.52
C LEU A 90 26.79 20.34 -4.98
N LYS A 91 26.25 20.33 -3.79
CA LYS A 91 25.44 21.42 -3.19
C LYS A 91 26.14 22.78 -3.10
N GLU A 92 27.47 22.81 -3.11
CA GLU A 92 28.25 24.06 -3.09
C GLU A 92 28.41 24.68 -4.50
N LYS A 93 28.03 23.97 -5.56
CA LYS A 93 28.18 24.45 -6.93
C LYS A 93 27.02 25.38 -7.30
N ARG A 94 27.33 26.66 -7.54
CA ARG A 94 26.36 27.67 -7.97
C ARG A 94 25.70 27.31 -9.31
N VAL A 95 24.41 27.54 -9.44
CA VAL A 95 23.59 27.33 -10.64
C VAL A 95 23.12 28.65 -11.22
N THR A 96 22.60 29.55 -10.37
CA THR A 96 22.13 30.89 -10.74
C THR A 96 22.66 31.92 -9.76
N ASP A 97 22.78 33.17 -10.19
CA ASP A 97 23.27 34.26 -9.35
C ASP A 97 22.39 35.51 -9.54
N GLY A 98 21.77 35.96 -8.43
CA GLY A 98 20.81 37.07 -8.42
C GLY A 98 19.40 36.68 -8.83
N GLU A 99 18.71 37.56 -9.56
CA GLU A 99 17.31 37.41 -9.96
C GLU A 99 17.10 36.17 -10.83
N VAL A 100 16.43 35.13 -10.29
CA VAL A 100 16.26 33.86 -11.00
C VAL A 100 15.16 33.92 -12.08
N GLU A 101 14.29 34.93 -12.03
CA GLU A 101 13.20 35.13 -13.00
C GLU A 101 13.68 35.88 -14.25
N ASP A 102 14.84 36.57 -14.20
CA ASP A 102 15.41 37.32 -15.29
C ASP A 102 16.44 36.51 -16.09
N GLU A 103 16.62 36.86 -17.37
CA GLU A 103 17.66 36.22 -18.18
C GLU A 103 19.05 36.79 -17.81
N PRO A 104 20.10 35.94 -17.80
CA PRO A 104 20.13 34.55 -18.29
C PRO A 104 19.78 33.50 -17.22
N ASN A 105 19.53 33.88 -15.97
CA ASN A 105 19.30 32.98 -14.84
C ASN A 105 18.06 32.12 -15.05
N ARG A 106 16.99 32.67 -15.63
CA ARG A 106 15.76 31.92 -15.95
C ARG A 106 16.04 30.73 -16.86
N SER A 107 16.80 30.96 -17.94
CA SER A 107 17.21 29.88 -18.87
C SER A 107 18.10 28.85 -18.18
N ALA A 108 19.06 29.30 -17.37
CA ALA A 108 19.94 28.41 -16.60
C ALA A 108 19.17 27.55 -15.59
N SER A 109 18.17 28.11 -14.89
CA SER A 109 17.30 27.39 -13.97
C SER A 109 16.50 26.30 -14.69
N ILE A 110 15.90 26.61 -15.85
CA ILE A 110 15.16 25.63 -16.65
C ILE A 110 16.08 24.49 -17.11
N GLU A 111 17.23 24.81 -17.67
CA GLU A 111 18.19 23.80 -18.12
C GLU A 111 18.68 22.93 -16.98
N PHE A 112 18.95 23.50 -15.82
CA PHE A 112 19.33 22.78 -14.61
C PHE A 112 18.24 21.79 -14.18
N ASN A 113 16.99 22.25 -14.09
CA ASN A 113 15.85 21.41 -13.72
C ASN A 113 15.63 20.25 -14.72
N GLU A 114 15.65 20.52 -16.03
CA GLU A 114 15.50 19.49 -17.06
C GLU A 114 16.65 18.46 -17.00
N ARG A 115 17.89 18.91 -16.75
CA ARG A 115 19.04 18.01 -16.60
C ARG A 115 18.93 17.13 -15.37
N GLN A 116 18.45 17.66 -14.24
CA GLN A 116 18.21 16.89 -13.02
C GLN A 116 17.27 15.73 -13.28
N MET A 117 16.13 15.95 -13.97
CA MET A 117 15.20 14.90 -14.32
C MET A 117 15.89 13.77 -15.09
N ARG A 118 16.73 14.10 -16.06
CA ARG A 118 17.40 13.09 -16.92
C ARG A 118 18.44 12.28 -16.15
N ILE A 119 19.27 12.89 -15.33
CA ILE A 119 20.37 12.20 -14.64
C ILE A 119 19.90 11.35 -13.45
N GLN A 120 18.73 11.62 -12.88
CA GLN A 120 18.16 10.83 -11.79
C GLN A 120 17.34 9.62 -12.27
N ALA A 121 17.03 9.52 -13.56
CA ALA A 121 16.24 8.44 -14.12
C ALA A 121 17.04 7.14 -14.21
N ALA A 122 17.18 6.45 -13.08
CA ALA A 122 17.96 5.22 -12.93
C ALA A 122 17.19 4.08 -12.22
N GLY A 123 15.87 4.23 -12.04
CA GLY A 123 15.02 3.19 -11.46
C GLY A 123 14.92 1.94 -12.36
N VAL A 124 14.57 0.79 -11.76
CA VAL A 124 14.57 -0.52 -12.42
C VAL A 124 13.15 -1.09 -12.50
N GLU A 125 12.81 -1.68 -13.65
CA GLU A 125 11.53 -2.41 -13.86
C GLU A 125 11.36 -3.57 -12.84
N PRO A 126 10.09 -4.02 -12.62
CA PRO A 126 8.87 -3.65 -13.32
C PRO A 126 8.40 -2.23 -13.01
N PHE A 127 7.47 -1.70 -13.81
CA PHE A 127 6.81 -0.42 -13.53
C PHE A 127 5.70 -0.58 -12.48
N LEU A 128 5.42 0.50 -11.76
CA LEU A 128 4.25 0.57 -10.89
C LEU A 128 2.96 0.41 -11.72
N PRO A 129 1.93 -0.27 -11.19
CA PRO A 129 0.61 -0.30 -11.80
C PRO A 129 0.06 1.13 -12.00
N ASP A 130 -0.74 1.33 -13.04
CA ASP A 130 -1.33 2.64 -13.38
C ASP A 130 -2.00 3.34 -12.20
N ARG A 131 -2.72 2.57 -11.38
CA ARG A 131 -3.38 3.09 -10.19
C ARG A 131 -2.39 3.69 -9.20
N LEU A 132 -1.22 3.09 -9.02
CA LEU A 132 -0.19 3.59 -8.10
C LEU A 132 0.51 4.80 -8.71
N ALA A 133 0.73 4.82 -10.01
CA ALA A 133 1.27 6.00 -10.71
C ALA A 133 0.31 7.20 -10.57
N LYS A 134 -1.00 6.99 -10.76
CA LYS A 134 -2.03 8.02 -10.50
C LYS A 134 -2.01 8.46 -9.05
N MET A 135 -1.95 7.51 -8.12
CA MET A 135 -1.94 7.78 -6.68
C MET A 135 -0.75 8.64 -6.27
N ALA A 136 0.46 8.32 -6.74
CA ALA A 136 1.66 9.12 -6.47
C ALA A 136 1.50 10.56 -6.98
N MET A 137 0.92 10.75 -8.16
CA MET A 137 0.62 12.09 -8.69
C MET A 137 -0.44 12.82 -7.87
N VAL A 138 -1.50 12.14 -7.41
CA VAL A 138 -2.56 12.74 -6.56
C VAL A 138 -1.99 13.19 -5.23
N ILE A 139 -1.18 12.35 -4.58
CA ILE A 139 -0.48 12.71 -3.34
C ILE A 139 0.35 13.97 -3.57
N ARG A 140 1.10 14.03 -4.66
CA ARG A 140 1.94 15.20 -4.96
C ARG A 140 1.13 16.47 -5.12
N VAL A 141 0.01 16.43 -5.85
CA VAL A 141 -0.89 17.60 -6.00
C VAL A 141 -1.46 18.03 -4.66
N ASN A 142 -1.82 17.09 -3.79
CA ASN A 142 -2.32 17.41 -2.45
C ASN A 142 -1.23 18.06 -1.58
N GLN A 143 0.02 17.58 -1.64
CA GLN A 143 1.17 18.18 -0.94
C GLN A 143 1.49 19.60 -1.48
N MET A 144 1.34 19.84 -2.79
CA MET A 144 1.42 21.20 -3.34
C MET A 144 0.36 22.10 -2.75
N ALA A 145 -0.88 21.62 -2.61
CA ALA A 145 -1.98 22.36 -2.00
C ALA A 145 -1.79 22.60 -0.48
N ALA A 146 -1.00 21.76 0.20
CA ALA A 146 -0.58 21.99 1.59
C ALA A 146 0.32 23.22 1.72
N GLY A 147 1.13 23.55 0.69
CA GLY A 147 1.89 24.78 0.63
C GLY A 147 3.29 24.71 1.24
N PHE A 148 3.95 23.54 1.17
CA PHE A 148 5.30 23.34 1.72
C PHE A 148 6.37 23.00 0.66
N THR A 149 5.98 22.88 -0.62
CA THR A 149 6.82 22.32 -1.66
C THR A 149 7.63 23.35 -2.47
N GLY A 150 7.20 24.60 -2.50
CA GLY A 150 7.81 25.62 -3.37
C GLY A 150 7.56 25.44 -4.87
N MET A 151 6.72 24.48 -5.27
CA MET A 151 6.42 24.19 -6.67
C MET A 151 5.53 25.23 -7.33
N SER A 152 5.67 25.39 -8.64
CA SER A 152 4.93 26.35 -9.46
C SER A 152 3.48 25.94 -9.74
N GLU A 153 2.63 26.90 -10.08
CA GLU A 153 1.29 26.66 -10.61
C GLU A 153 1.34 25.83 -11.91
N ALA A 154 2.39 26.03 -12.72
CA ALA A 154 2.59 25.27 -13.96
C ALA A 154 2.80 23.78 -13.68
N ALA A 155 3.57 23.44 -12.64
CA ALA A 155 3.76 22.06 -12.20
C ALA A 155 2.43 21.44 -11.73
N ALA A 156 1.70 22.11 -10.86
CA ALA A 156 0.42 21.62 -10.34
C ALA A 156 -0.60 21.37 -11.47
N ASN A 157 -0.69 22.27 -12.43
CA ASN A 157 -1.57 22.11 -13.60
C ASN A 157 -1.13 20.94 -14.47
N ALA A 158 0.17 20.78 -14.74
CA ALA A 158 0.68 19.66 -15.54
C ALA A 158 0.37 18.29 -14.90
N TYR A 159 0.53 18.16 -13.58
CA TYR A 159 0.12 16.95 -12.84
C TYR A 159 -1.38 16.68 -12.96
N MET A 160 -2.22 17.71 -12.72
CA MET A 160 -3.67 17.57 -12.81
C MET A 160 -4.15 17.24 -14.23
N GLU A 161 -3.51 17.77 -15.27
CA GLU A 161 -3.81 17.45 -16.66
C GLU A 161 -3.59 15.95 -16.92
N TYR A 162 -2.48 15.36 -16.45
CA TYR A 162 -2.22 13.94 -16.60
C TYR A 162 -3.19 13.07 -15.78
N ILE A 163 -3.44 13.42 -14.52
CA ILE A 163 -4.41 12.73 -13.65
C ILE A 163 -5.80 12.72 -14.29
N ASN A 164 -6.26 13.89 -14.75
CA ASN A 164 -7.62 14.09 -15.23
C ASN A 164 -7.89 13.53 -16.62
N ASN A 165 -6.85 13.13 -17.34
CA ASN A 165 -6.93 12.46 -18.65
C ASN A 165 -6.48 11.00 -18.59
N ASP A 166 -6.30 10.42 -17.39
CA ASP A 166 -5.85 9.04 -17.18
C ASP A 166 -4.55 8.71 -17.96
N VAL A 167 -3.59 9.64 -17.93
CA VAL A 167 -2.24 9.47 -18.47
C VAL A 167 -1.31 9.08 -17.36
N TYR A 168 -0.78 7.87 -17.37
CA TYR A 168 -0.01 7.28 -16.29
C TYR A 168 1.47 7.17 -16.67
N PRO A 169 2.38 8.00 -16.09
CA PRO A 169 3.81 7.83 -16.28
C PRO A 169 4.26 6.42 -15.90
N LEU A 170 5.15 5.81 -16.69
CA LEU A 170 5.74 4.53 -16.36
C LEU A 170 6.82 4.74 -15.29
N ILE A 171 6.46 4.56 -14.02
CA ILE A 171 7.33 4.75 -12.87
C ILE A 171 7.98 3.40 -12.53
N PRO A 172 9.32 3.25 -12.58
CA PRO A 172 9.99 2.05 -12.09
C PRO A 172 9.62 1.78 -10.63
N SER A 173 9.38 0.53 -10.27
CA SER A 173 8.96 0.18 -8.91
C SER A 173 10.11 -0.10 -7.95
N ARG A 174 11.35 -0.11 -8.44
CA ARG A 174 12.56 -0.45 -7.69
C ARG A 174 13.67 0.55 -7.94
N GLY A 175 14.54 0.74 -6.96
CA GLY A 175 15.70 1.62 -7.04
C GLY A 175 15.63 2.83 -6.09
N SER A 176 14.75 2.78 -5.08
CA SER A 176 14.75 3.72 -3.96
C SER A 176 15.35 3.04 -2.72
N GLU A 177 16.14 3.80 -1.98
CA GLU A 177 16.69 3.43 -0.67
C GLU A 177 15.83 3.96 0.49
N GLY A 178 14.75 4.70 0.14
CA GLY A 178 13.83 5.28 1.10
C GLY A 178 14.27 6.63 1.69
N ALA A 179 15.31 7.26 1.10
CA ALA A 179 15.68 8.65 1.32
C ALA A 179 15.21 9.49 0.13
N ASN A 180 13.90 9.70 -0.02
CA ASN A 180 13.19 10.09 -1.23
C ASN A 180 13.16 9.01 -2.32
N ASP A 181 12.22 9.14 -3.25
CA ASP A 181 12.05 8.24 -4.39
C ASP A 181 12.75 8.76 -5.67
N LEU A 182 13.87 9.48 -5.53
CA LEU A 182 14.56 10.23 -6.60
C LEU A 182 14.52 9.55 -7.97
N SER A 183 15.09 8.34 -8.05
CA SER A 183 15.21 7.57 -9.29
C SER A 183 13.89 7.03 -9.84
N MET A 184 12.84 7.03 -9.04
CA MET A 184 11.51 6.55 -9.42
C MET A 184 10.62 7.70 -9.89
N VAL A 185 10.38 8.71 -9.03
CA VAL A 185 9.43 9.81 -9.30
C VAL A 185 9.91 10.80 -10.36
N THR A 186 11.21 10.85 -10.64
CA THR A 186 11.76 11.62 -11.76
C THR A 186 11.07 11.30 -13.09
N HIS A 187 10.59 10.05 -13.26
CA HIS A 187 9.90 9.61 -14.47
C HIS A 187 8.55 10.31 -14.66
N ILE A 188 7.94 10.82 -13.59
CA ILE A 188 6.77 11.71 -13.69
C ILE A 188 7.20 13.01 -14.37
N GLY A 189 8.25 13.67 -13.87
CA GLY A 189 8.79 14.90 -14.45
C GLY A 189 9.17 14.75 -15.93
N LEU A 190 9.87 13.67 -16.28
CA LEU A 190 10.20 13.34 -17.67
C LEU A 190 8.97 13.15 -18.56
N ALA A 191 7.93 12.49 -18.05
CA ALA A 191 6.68 12.33 -18.78
C ALA A 191 5.98 13.68 -19.02
N LEU A 192 5.92 14.55 -18.00
CA LEU A 192 5.36 15.90 -18.12
C LEU A 192 6.14 16.76 -19.12
N MET A 193 7.46 16.59 -19.18
CA MET A 193 8.33 17.21 -20.21
C MET A 193 8.13 16.61 -21.61
N GLY A 194 7.51 15.44 -21.70
CA GLY A 194 7.33 14.69 -22.96
C GLY A 194 8.52 13.84 -23.37
N GLU A 195 9.42 13.53 -22.44
CA GLU A 195 10.69 12.80 -22.69
C GLU A 195 10.67 11.35 -22.19
N TRP A 196 9.51 10.82 -21.73
CA TRP A 196 9.36 9.47 -21.24
C TRP A 196 8.10 8.79 -21.82
N ASP A 197 7.92 7.52 -21.52
CA ASP A 197 6.71 6.77 -21.90
C ASP A 197 5.65 6.82 -20.79
N VAL A 198 4.42 6.72 -21.21
CA VAL A 198 3.24 6.65 -20.35
C VAL A 198 2.36 5.46 -20.74
N ASN A 199 1.55 4.95 -19.83
CA ASN A 199 0.39 4.14 -20.19
C ASN A 199 -0.79 5.10 -20.45
N TYR A 200 -1.35 5.00 -21.63
CA TYR A 200 -2.53 5.75 -22.04
C TYR A 200 -3.47 4.83 -22.80
N LYS A 201 -4.74 4.73 -22.34
CA LYS A 201 -5.74 3.81 -22.92
C LYS A 201 -5.24 2.35 -22.99
N GLY A 202 -4.51 1.90 -21.94
CA GLY A 202 -3.97 0.55 -21.83
C GLY A 202 -2.78 0.24 -22.76
N LYS A 203 -2.12 1.26 -23.32
CA LYS A 203 -0.96 1.11 -24.21
C LYS A 203 0.22 1.95 -23.71
N ARG A 204 1.42 1.38 -23.81
CA ARG A 204 2.66 2.13 -23.64
C ARG A 204 2.88 3.04 -24.87
N VAL A 205 2.95 4.34 -24.66
CA VAL A 205 3.07 5.37 -25.68
C VAL A 205 4.01 6.46 -25.22
N ALA A 206 4.81 7.05 -26.13
CA ALA A 206 5.63 8.22 -25.80
C ALA A 206 4.74 9.38 -25.31
N ALA A 207 5.06 9.95 -24.16
CA ALA A 207 4.31 11.07 -23.55
C ALA A 207 4.16 12.26 -24.50
N SER A 208 5.17 12.53 -25.35
CA SER A 208 5.10 13.58 -26.37
C SER A 208 3.98 13.39 -27.40
N LYS A 209 3.62 12.14 -27.73
CA LYS A 209 2.50 11.83 -28.63
C LYS A 209 1.15 12.07 -27.95
N VAL A 210 1.01 11.56 -26.70
CA VAL A 210 -0.21 11.73 -25.91
C VAL A 210 -0.48 13.20 -25.63
N ARG A 211 0.56 13.94 -25.27
CA ARG A 211 0.48 15.38 -25.05
C ARG A 211 -0.03 16.13 -26.29
N LYS A 212 0.46 15.79 -27.48
CA LYS A 212 -0.03 16.37 -28.75
C LYS A 212 -1.48 15.99 -29.03
N GLU A 213 -1.85 14.72 -28.83
CA GLU A 213 -3.24 14.23 -28.99
C GLU A 213 -4.22 15.00 -28.12
N LEU A 214 -3.83 15.27 -26.86
CA LEU A 214 -4.68 15.95 -25.88
C LEU A 214 -4.55 17.49 -25.91
N GLY A 215 -3.68 18.05 -26.75
CA GLY A 215 -3.43 19.50 -26.80
C GLY A 215 -2.76 20.09 -25.56
N LEU A 216 -2.08 19.25 -24.76
CA LEU A 216 -1.41 19.67 -23.52
C LEU A 216 -0.09 20.38 -23.81
N LYS A 217 0.24 21.41 -23.03
CA LYS A 217 1.51 22.11 -23.14
C LYS A 217 2.66 21.26 -22.61
N ARG A 218 3.85 21.39 -23.21
CA ARG A 218 5.07 20.82 -22.65
C ARG A 218 5.37 21.53 -21.31
N PHE A 219 5.48 20.77 -20.26
CA PHE A 219 5.95 21.29 -18.99
C PHE A 219 7.45 21.62 -19.10
N ARG A 220 7.83 22.80 -18.60
CA ARG A 220 9.22 23.24 -18.48
C ARG A 220 9.48 23.60 -17.02
N PRO A 221 10.13 22.71 -16.26
CA PRO A 221 10.35 22.93 -14.83
C PRO A 221 11.25 24.16 -14.61
N PHE A 222 10.86 24.99 -13.63
CA PHE A 222 11.56 26.21 -13.28
C PHE A 222 11.61 26.39 -11.76
N GLY A 223 12.62 27.06 -11.26
CA GLY A 223 12.73 27.33 -9.83
C GLY A 223 12.90 26.04 -9.02
N MET A 224 12.01 25.81 -8.07
CA MET A 224 12.00 24.62 -7.21
C MET A 224 11.37 23.40 -7.88
N ASP A 225 10.75 23.51 -9.05
CA ASP A 225 9.99 22.41 -9.65
C ASP A 225 10.81 21.13 -9.76
N GLY A 226 12.06 21.23 -10.24
CA GLY A 226 12.93 20.07 -10.43
C GLY A 226 13.22 19.34 -9.13
N ILE A 227 13.78 20.02 -8.15
CA ILE A 227 14.14 19.40 -6.88
C ILE A 227 12.90 18.85 -6.16
N SER A 228 11.77 19.56 -6.22
CA SER A 228 10.55 19.11 -5.57
C SER A 228 9.86 17.93 -6.30
N ILE A 229 10.03 17.78 -7.63
CA ILE A 229 9.61 16.57 -8.34
C ILE A 229 10.46 15.36 -7.90
N LEU A 230 11.75 15.56 -7.65
CA LEU A 230 12.67 14.50 -7.28
C LEU A 230 12.60 14.14 -5.80
N SER A 231 12.64 15.17 -4.94
CA SER A 231 12.86 15.04 -3.50
C SER A 231 11.53 14.85 -2.76
N ASN A 232 10.88 13.71 -3.01
CA ASN A 232 9.65 13.30 -2.33
C ASN A 232 9.51 11.77 -2.27
N SER A 233 8.58 11.28 -1.45
CA SER A 233 8.35 9.85 -1.20
C SER A 233 7.00 9.35 -1.74
N ASN A 234 6.46 10.01 -2.76
CA ASN A 234 5.09 9.73 -3.20
C ASN A 234 4.91 8.35 -3.84
N ALA A 235 5.95 7.75 -4.42
CA ALA A 235 5.90 6.39 -4.93
C ALA A 235 5.86 5.38 -3.76
N ALA A 236 6.69 5.58 -2.72
CA ALA A 236 6.66 4.76 -1.50
C ALA A 236 5.31 4.85 -0.78
N GLU A 237 4.75 6.07 -0.64
CA GLU A 237 3.44 6.31 -0.03
C GLU A 237 2.34 5.58 -0.81
N ALA A 238 2.36 5.65 -2.15
CA ALA A 238 1.41 4.94 -3.00
C ALA A 238 1.53 3.40 -2.88
N GLN A 239 2.76 2.87 -2.81
CA GLN A 239 3.01 1.45 -2.58
C GLN A 239 2.52 1.01 -1.19
N ALA A 240 2.76 1.83 -0.15
CA ALA A 240 2.29 1.57 1.20
C ALA A 240 0.76 1.55 1.27
N VAL A 241 0.07 2.52 0.66
CA VAL A 241 -1.40 2.53 0.56
C VAL A 241 -1.93 1.24 -0.07
N ALA A 242 -1.36 0.82 -1.20
CA ALA A 242 -1.81 -0.40 -1.88
C ALA A 242 -1.59 -1.66 -1.01
N ALA A 243 -0.46 -1.75 -0.31
CA ALA A 243 -0.17 -2.85 0.61
C ALA A 243 -1.16 -2.86 1.79
N LEU A 244 -1.39 -1.70 2.42
CA LEU A 244 -2.32 -1.58 3.55
C LEU A 244 -3.76 -1.89 3.15
N LYS A 245 -4.22 -1.48 1.95
CA LYS A 245 -5.56 -1.83 1.44
C LYS A 245 -5.72 -3.32 1.20
N LYS A 246 -4.66 -4.03 0.75
CA LYS A 246 -4.69 -5.49 0.65
C LYS A 246 -4.77 -6.15 2.03
N VAL A 247 -3.96 -5.68 2.99
CA VAL A 247 -3.99 -6.20 4.37
C VAL A 247 -5.36 -5.95 5.00
N GLU A 248 -5.92 -4.75 4.85
CA GLU A 248 -7.27 -4.41 5.33
C GLU A 248 -8.30 -5.44 4.85
N HIS A 249 -8.31 -5.73 3.56
CA HIS A 249 -9.24 -6.70 2.98
C HIS A 249 -9.02 -8.12 3.53
N VAL A 250 -7.77 -8.56 3.72
CA VAL A 250 -7.43 -9.84 4.37
C VAL A 250 -7.98 -9.89 5.79
N LEU A 251 -7.78 -8.82 6.57
CA LEU A 251 -8.24 -8.75 7.96
C LEU A 251 -9.76 -8.66 8.07
N ASP A 252 -10.43 -8.03 7.11
CA ASP A 252 -11.91 -7.98 7.05
C ASP A 252 -12.55 -9.34 6.73
N LEU A 253 -11.87 -10.22 6.00
CA LEU A 253 -12.30 -11.61 5.76
C LEU A 253 -12.03 -12.51 6.97
N SER A 254 -11.01 -12.21 7.76
CA SER A 254 -10.50 -13.07 8.84
C SER A 254 -11.56 -13.48 9.86
N PRO A 255 -12.46 -12.59 10.35
CA PRO A 255 -13.49 -12.99 11.32
C PRO A 255 -14.38 -14.11 10.82
N THR A 256 -14.84 -14.03 9.58
CA THR A 256 -15.70 -15.06 8.98
C THR A 256 -14.93 -16.37 8.76
N ILE A 257 -13.67 -16.30 8.31
CA ILE A 257 -12.82 -17.50 8.12
C ILE A 257 -12.56 -18.19 9.47
N ILE A 258 -12.24 -17.44 10.52
CA ILE A 258 -12.09 -17.96 11.88
C ILE A 258 -13.40 -18.62 12.35
N ALA A 259 -14.54 -17.98 12.11
CA ALA A 259 -15.84 -18.51 12.46
C ALA A 259 -16.14 -19.86 11.73
N THR A 260 -15.83 -19.96 10.42
CA THR A 260 -15.96 -21.24 9.70
C THR A 260 -15.04 -22.33 10.26
N SER A 261 -13.85 -21.96 10.71
CA SER A 261 -12.91 -22.89 11.34
C SER A 261 -13.43 -23.41 12.70
N LEU A 262 -14.04 -22.54 13.50
CA LEU A 262 -14.67 -22.94 14.76
C LEU A 262 -15.83 -23.92 14.52
N GLU A 263 -16.67 -23.68 13.53
CA GLU A 263 -17.75 -24.61 13.17
C GLU A 263 -17.19 -25.92 12.60
N ALA A 264 -16.15 -25.87 11.79
CA ALA A 264 -15.49 -27.06 11.28
C ALA A 264 -14.91 -27.94 12.40
N LEU A 265 -14.30 -27.33 13.41
CA LEU A 265 -13.72 -28.03 14.56
C LEU A 265 -14.78 -28.57 15.53
N ASN A 266 -15.94 -27.95 15.68
CA ASN A 266 -16.85 -27.99 16.83
C ASN A 266 -16.25 -27.25 18.04
N GLY A 267 -15.63 -26.08 17.78
CA GLY A 267 -14.85 -25.33 18.74
C GLY A 267 -15.68 -24.54 19.75
N ASN A 268 -14.97 -23.90 20.68
CA ASN A 268 -15.56 -23.11 21.75
C ASN A 268 -15.70 -21.63 21.37
N VAL A 269 -16.85 -21.04 21.66
CA VAL A 269 -17.09 -19.59 21.51
C VAL A 269 -16.59 -18.79 22.72
N SER A 270 -16.33 -19.46 23.85
CA SER A 270 -15.95 -18.81 25.12
C SER A 270 -14.72 -17.87 25.05
N PRO A 271 -13.68 -18.10 24.20
CA PRO A 271 -12.56 -17.19 24.11
C PRO A 271 -12.90 -15.81 23.54
N PHE A 272 -14.04 -15.69 22.84
CA PHE A 272 -14.40 -14.48 22.06
C PHE A 272 -15.52 -13.67 22.70
N VAL A 273 -16.24 -14.23 23.72
CA VAL A 273 -17.35 -13.54 24.36
C VAL A 273 -16.89 -12.38 25.21
N TRP A 274 -17.74 -11.34 25.32
CA TRP A 274 -17.42 -10.08 25.98
C TRP A 274 -16.75 -10.26 27.33
N HIS A 275 -17.38 -10.99 28.25
CA HIS A 275 -16.86 -11.14 29.62
C HIS A 275 -15.51 -11.86 29.70
N THR A 276 -15.14 -12.67 28.71
CA THR A 276 -13.79 -13.26 28.66
C THR A 276 -12.77 -12.23 28.20
N VAL A 277 -13.07 -11.49 27.13
CA VAL A 277 -12.14 -10.52 26.56
C VAL A 277 -11.98 -9.30 27.47
N GLU A 278 -13.05 -8.88 28.16
CA GLU A 278 -13.04 -7.75 29.12
C GLU A 278 -11.96 -7.91 30.18
N THR A 279 -11.74 -9.13 30.69
CA THR A 279 -10.74 -9.40 31.72
C THR A 279 -9.30 -9.12 31.27
N LYS A 280 -9.05 -9.00 29.95
CA LYS A 280 -7.77 -8.58 29.41
C LYS A 280 -7.60 -7.06 29.38
N GLY A 281 -8.70 -6.31 29.47
CA GLY A 281 -8.70 -4.84 29.45
C GLY A 281 -8.22 -4.23 28.12
N TRP A 282 -8.47 -4.90 27.00
CA TRP A 282 -8.02 -4.49 25.68
C TRP A 282 -9.17 -4.30 24.70
N PRO A 283 -9.57 -3.04 24.37
CA PRO A 283 -10.76 -2.74 23.56
C PRO A 283 -10.76 -3.38 22.16
N GLN A 284 -9.58 -3.44 21.49
CA GLN A 284 -9.47 -4.04 20.16
C GLN A 284 -9.78 -5.54 20.16
N GLY A 285 -9.55 -6.21 21.28
CA GLY A 285 -9.95 -7.61 21.46
C GLY A 285 -11.47 -7.80 21.41
N HIS A 286 -12.25 -6.86 21.94
CA HIS A 286 -13.71 -6.87 21.84
C HIS A 286 -14.18 -6.75 20.40
N GLU A 287 -13.62 -5.80 19.64
CA GLU A 287 -13.98 -5.59 18.23
C GLU A 287 -13.75 -6.86 17.41
N ALA A 288 -12.60 -7.49 17.54
CA ALA A 288 -12.27 -8.72 16.83
C ALA A 288 -13.17 -9.89 17.27
N GLY A 289 -13.41 -10.04 18.58
CA GLY A 289 -14.30 -11.06 19.15
C GLY A 289 -15.72 -10.92 18.63
N GLU A 290 -16.28 -9.72 18.68
CA GLU A 290 -17.65 -9.45 18.20
C GLU A 290 -17.81 -9.73 16.71
N LYS A 291 -16.86 -9.37 15.87
CA LYS A 291 -16.90 -9.68 14.43
C LYS A 291 -16.93 -11.20 14.18
N ILE A 292 -16.16 -11.98 14.93
CA ILE A 292 -16.16 -13.45 14.85
C ILE A 292 -17.50 -14.02 15.30
N LEU A 293 -18.00 -13.60 16.47
CA LEU A 293 -19.25 -14.08 17.03
C LEU A 293 -20.47 -13.68 16.19
N TYR A 294 -20.41 -12.51 15.53
CA TYR A 294 -21.48 -12.07 14.63
C TYR A 294 -21.67 -13.04 13.47
N ALA A 295 -20.59 -13.55 12.87
CA ALA A 295 -20.65 -14.55 11.82
C ALA A 295 -21.26 -15.88 12.31
N LEU A 296 -21.13 -16.19 13.61
CA LEU A 296 -21.67 -17.40 14.27
C LEU A 296 -23.10 -17.25 14.80
N LYS A 297 -23.79 -16.15 14.54
CA LYS A 297 -25.17 -15.95 15.01
C LYS A 297 -26.07 -17.08 14.49
N GLY A 298 -26.77 -17.75 15.39
CA GLY A 298 -27.66 -18.90 15.07
C GLY A 298 -26.93 -20.23 14.85
N SER A 299 -25.59 -20.28 15.04
CA SER A 299 -24.78 -21.49 14.91
C SER A 299 -25.10 -22.54 15.99
N TYR A 300 -24.92 -23.80 15.66
CA TYR A 300 -24.99 -24.92 16.61
C TYR A 300 -23.96 -24.82 17.74
N LEU A 301 -22.90 -24.01 17.54
CA LEU A 301 -21.86 -23.80 18.56
C LEU A 301 -22.39 -23.15 19.84
N TRP A 302 -23.54 -22.48 19.80
CA TRP A 302 -24.21 -21.90 20.96
C TRP A 302 -24.95 -22.91 21.82
N ASN A 303 -25.10 -24.17 21.34
CA ASN A 303 -25.70 -25.24 22.10
C ASN A 303 -24.65 -25.97 22.95
N ALA A 304 -25.01 -26.43 24.12
CA ALA A 304 -24.18 -27.34 24.91
C ALA A 304 -23.91 -28.62 24.12
N ASP A 305 -22.66 -29.07 24.09
CA ASP A 305 -22.28 -30.33 23.44
C ASP A 305 -21.24 -31.07 24.31
N PRO A 306 -21.60 -32.21 24.90
CA PRO A 306 -20.71 -32.99 25.75
C PRO A 306 -19.51 -33.60 25.01
N LYS A 307 -19.56 -33.60 23.68
CA LYS A 307 -18.42 -34.05 22.82
C LYS A 307 -17.45 -32.93 22.48
N ARG A 308 -17.77 -31.67 22.84
CA ARG A 308 -16.86 -30.54 22.62
C ARG A 308 -15.74 -30.61 23.64
N TYR A 309 -14.51 -30.41 23.17
CA TYR A 309 -13.34 -30.35 24.04
C TYR A 309 -13.45 -29.15 25.01
N LEU A 310 -12.84 -29.28 26.19
CA LEU A 310 -12.80 -28.20 27.17
C LEU A 310 -12.02 -26.99 26.64
N GLN A 311 -10.96 -27.23 25.87
CA GLN A 311 -10.13 -26.20 25.26
C GLN A 311 -9.76 -26.56 23.82
N ASP A 312 -9.88 -25.55 22.94
CA ASP A 312 -9.38 -25.66 21.57
C ASP A 312 -7.85 -25.42 21.52
N PRO A 313 -7.17 -25.89 20.46
CA PRO A 313 -5.80 -25.51 20.19
C PRO A 313 -5.63 -23.97 20.14
N LEU A 314 -4.42 -23.47 20.47
CA LEU A 314 -4.14 -22.03 20.50
C LEU A 314 -4.44 -21.33 19.16
N SER A 315 -4.22 -22.02 18.04
CA SER A 315 -4.52 -21.47 16.71
C SER A 315 -6.01 -21.10 16.52
N PHE A 316 -6.91 -21.70 17.29
CA PHE A 316 -8.34 -21.34 17.33
C PHE A 316 -8.60 -20.30 18.42
N ARG A 317 -8.35 -20.63 19.69
CA ARG A 317 -8.78 -19.80 20.82
C ARG A 317 -8.03 -18.48 20.95
N SER A 318 -6.81 -18.35 20.44
CA SER A 318 -6.06 -17.10 20.45
C SER A 318 -6.28 -16.23 19.20
N SER A 319 -6.99 -16.74 18.18
CA SER A 319 -7.11 -16.06 16.89
C SER A 319 -7.78 -14.69 16.97
N GLY A 320 -8.72 -14.49 17.92
CA GLY A 320 -9.37 -13.19 18.13
C GLY A 320 -8.39 -12.11 18.59
N LEU A 321 -7.54 -12.41 19.58
CA LEU A 321 -6.52 -11.46 20.07
C LEU A 321 -5.40 -11.24 19.06
N ILE A 322 -5.02 -12.25 18.30
CA ILE A 322 -4.03 -12.13 17.21
C ILE A 322 -4.59 -11.24 16.10
N LEU A 323 -5.84 -11.45 15.70
CA LEU A 323 -6.51 -10.60 14.72
C LEU A 323 -6.60 -9.14 15.21
N ALA A 324 -6.98 -8.93 16.48
CA ALA A 324 -7.04 -7.61 17.09
C ALA A 324 -5.70 -6.87 17.03
N THR A 325 -4.57 -7.58 17.25
CA THR A 325 -3.23 -7.02 17.10
C THR A 325 -2.99 -6.53 15.67
N ALA A 326 -3.30 -7.37 14.67
CA ALA A 326 -3.10 -6.99 13.27
C ALA A 326 -4.00 -5.82 12.84
N MET A 327 -5.24 -5.76 13.33
CA MET A 327 -6.15 -4.63 13.09
C MET A 327 -5.62 -3.33 13.70
N GLU A 328 -5.03 -3.37 14.90
CA GLU A 328 -4.47 -2.19 15.56
C GLU A 328 -3.21 -1.69 14.83
N GLU A 329 -2.30 -2.58 14.45
CA GLU A 329 -1.10 -2.20 13.68
C GLU A 329 -1.48 -1.58 12.31
N LEU A 330 -2.50 -2.14 11.65
CA LEU A 330 -3.06 -1.57 10.42
C LEU A 330 -3.62 -0.16 10.64
N ARG A 331 -4.37 0.05 11.72
CA ARG A 331 -4.96 1.36 12.06
C ARG A 331 -3.87 2.42 12.24
N GLN A 332 -2.81 2.09 12.97
CA GLN A 332 -1.67 2.99 13.17
C GLN A 332 -0.94 3.31 11.86
N ALA A 333 -0.73 2.32 10.99
CA ALA A 333 -0.14 2.53 9.69
C ALA A 333 -1.00 3.45 8.79
N LYS A 334 -2.33 3.27 8.79
CA LYS A 334 -3.26 4.14 8.06
C LYS A 334 -3.21 5.58 8.57
N GLU A 335 -3.06 5.80 9.87
CA GLU A 335 -2.94 7.12 10.45
C GLU A 335 -1.64 7.84 10.02
N LEU A 336 -0.51 7.13 10.00
CA LEU A 336 0.75 7.67 9.49
C LEU A 336 0.66 8.08 8.02
N ILE A 337 0.02 7.27 7.17
CA ILE A 337 -0.20 7.63 5.77
C ILE A 337 -1.12 8.86 5.66
N ASN A 338 -2.20 8.94 6.43
CA ASN A 338 -3.08 10.12 6.45
C ASN A 338 -2.32 11.40 6.82
N GLN A 339 -1.32 11.31 7.70
CA GLN A 339 -0.43 12.43 8.01
C GLN A 339 0.50 12.75 6.83
N ALA A 340 1.19 11.75 6.27
CA ALA A 340 2.17 11.93 5.22
C ALA A 340 1.58 12.57 3.95
N VAL A 341 0.41 12.12 3.49
CA VAL A 341 -0.21 12.63 2.26
C VAL A 341 -0.73 14.07 2.38
N ASN A 342 -0.86 14.60 3.60
CA ASN A 342 -1.32 15.98 3.90
C ASN A 342 -0.18 16.92 4.35
N HIS A 343 1.06 16.46 4.30
CA HIS A 343 2.25 17.26 4.63
C HIS A 343 3.24 17.18 3.48
N THR A 344 4.54 17.16 3.76
CA THR A 344 5.56 17.07 2.71
C THR A 344 6.76 16.24 3.17
N SER A 345 7.35 15.52 2.21
CA SER A 345 8.64 14.84 2.33
C SER A 345 9.75 15.56 1.54
N ASP A 346 9.54 16.81 1.16
CA ASP A 346 10.52 17.58 0.37
C ASP A 346 11.79 17.90 1.14
N ASN A 347 12.86 18.07 0.41
CA ASN A 347 14.11 18.71 0.82
C ASN A 347 14.66 19.57 -0.36
N PRO A 348 14.69 20.91 -0.22
CA PRO A 348 14.32 21.70 0.97
C PRO A 348 12.80 21.86 1.11
N ILE A 349 12.39 22.21 2.33
CA ILE A 349 11.01 22.59 2.61
C ILE A 349 10.82 24.10 2.50
N VAL A 350 9.57 24.51 2.25
CA VAL A 350 9.13 25.91 2.36
C VAL A 350 8.10 26.02 3.48
N SER A 351 8.31 26.93 4.42
CA SER A 351 7.37 27.19 5.51
C SER A 351 7.01 28.68 5.51
N VAL A 352 5.75 28.99 5.19
CA VAL A 352 5.23 30.35 5.16
C VAL A 352 4.42 30.60 6.43
N ASN A 353 4.62 31.75 7.06
CA ASN A 353 3.98 32.12 8.34
C ASN A 353 4.29 31.09 9.46
N ALA A 354 5.54 30.66 9.55
CA ALA A 354 5.98 29.73 10.55
C ALA A 354 5.76 30.26 11.98
N ARG A 355 5.62 29.34 12.90
CA ARG A 355 5.53 29.64 14.34
C ARG A 355 6.80 30.36 14.81
N ASN A 356 6.66 31.44 15.61
CA ASN A 356 7.77 32.27 16.06
C ASN A 356 7.80 32.50 17.58
N ASP A 357 7.02 31.75 18.35
CA ASP A 357 6.91 31.82 19.81
C ASP A 357 7.75 30.74 20.53
N LEU A 358 8.68 30.11 19.84
CA LEU A 358 9.58 29.10 20.38
C LEU A 358 10.82 29.78 20.99
N TRP A 359 11.46 29.13 21.97
CA TRP A 359 12.62 29.70 22.68
C TRP A 359 13.79 30.10 21.78
N TYR A 360 13.95 29.44 20.63
CA TYR A 360 15.02 29.72 19.65
C TYR A 360 14.61 30.70 18.53
N SER A 361 13.32 31.06 18.40
CA SER A 361 12.80 31.83 17.26
C SER A 361 13.48 33.17 17.04
N ASN A 362 14.00 33.78 18.11
CA ASN A 362 14.64 35.09 18.09
C ASN A 362 16.20 35.03 18.08
N THR A 363 16.78 33.85 17.96
CA THR A 363 18.25 33.70 17.82
C THR A 363 18.72 34.22 16.48
N ASP A 364 19.99 34.66 16.43
CA ASP A 364 20.58 35.19 15.17
C ASP A 364 20.61 34.12 14.06
N ALA A 365 20.83 32.86 14.43
CA ALA A 365 20.78 31.73 13.48
C ALA A 365 19.42 31.62 12.79
N ILE A 366 18.32 31.70 13.55
CA ILE A 366 16.95 31.60 12.98
C ILE A 366 16.60 32.86 12.18
N LYS A 367 16.97 34.07 12.68
CA LYS A 367 16.77 35.31 11.93
C LYS A 367 17.51 35.30 10.60
N ALA A 368 18.70 34.76 10.55
CA ALA A 368 19.48 34.61 9.32
C ALA A 368 18.82 33.65 8.30
N MET A 369 17.98 32.70 8.73
CA MET A 369 17.23 31.80 7.87
C MET A 369 15.91 32.39 7.34
N GLN A 370 15.40 33.48 7.92
CA GLN A 370 14.13 34.11 7.52
C GLN A 370 14.25 34.76 6.13
N VAL A 371 13.24 34.54 5.28
CA VAL A 371 13.14 35.16 3.95
C VAL A 371 12.46 36.53 4.09
N GLY A 372 13.10 37.59 3.58
CA GLY A 372 12.55 38.94 3.58
C GLY A 372 12.19 39.48 4.97
N GLY A 373 12.88 39.04 6.01
CA GLY A 373 12.61 39.46 7.41
C GLY A 373 11.26 39.00 7.97
N LYS A 374 10.58 38.06 7.31
CA LYS A 374 9.28 37.48 7.70
C LYS A 374 9.49 36.09 8.31
N ASN A 375 8.46 35.55 9.01
CA ASN A 375 8.45 34.17 9.50
C ASN A 375 8.22 33.16 8.36
N THR A 376 9.03 33.28 7.32
CA THR A 376 9.03 32.43 6.12
C THR A 376 10.42 31.84 5.97
N PHE A 377 10.51 30.55 5.69
CA PHE A 377 11.76 29.80 5.65
C PHE A 377 11.81 28.92 4.41
N VAL A 378 13.03 28.77 3.87
CA VAL A 378 13.37 27.78 2.85
C VAL A 378 14.59 27.03 3.37
N ASN A 379 14.36 25.86 3.96
CA ASN A 379 15.40 25.16 4.72
C ASN A 379 15.65 23.76 4.18
N SER A 380 16.93 23.40 4.06
CA SER A 380 17.34 22.00 3.90
C SER A 380 16.97 21.21 5.15
N CYS A 381 16.49 20.00 4.96
CA CYS A 381 15.95 19.15 6.05
C CYS A 381 16.05 17.66 5.70
N SER A 382 15.53 16.81 6.60
CA SER A 382 15.42 15.36 6.42
C SER A 382 13.96 14.87 6.45
N ASN A 383 13.00 15.68 6.02
CA ASN A 383 11.57 15.29 6.02
C ASN A 383 11.26 14.11 5.08
N PHE A 384 12.21 13.76 4.23
CA PHE A 384 12.17 12.58 3.38
C PHE A 384 12.45 11.26 4.13
N ASP A 385 12.90 11.31 5.38
CA ASP A 385 13.14 10.10 6.17
C ASP A 385 11.82 9.43 6.53
N ASN A 386 11.61 8.23 5.99
CA ASN A 386 10.42 7.43 6.19
C ASN A 386 10.63 6.27 7.19
N THR A 387 11.61 6.36 8.08
CA THR A 387 11.89 5.32 9.08
C THR A 387 10.63 4.96 9.88
N GLN A 388 9.84 5.97 10.29
CA GLN A 388 8.61 5.74 11.05
C GLN A 388 7.61 4.89 10.25
N LEU A 389 7.40 5.21 8.97
CA LEU A 389 6.50 4.45 8.11
C LEU A 389 7.04 3.03 7.84
N ALA A 390 8.34 2.90 7.57
CA ALA A 390 8.97 1.59 7.36
C ALA A 390 8.82 0.67 8.58
N VAL A 391 9.10 1.18 9.79
CA VAL A 391 8.90 0.46 11.06
C VAL A 391 7.46 -0.01 11.19
N GLN A 392 6.50 0.87 10.90
CA GLN A 392 5.09 0.52 11.05
C GLN A 392 4.62 -0.50 10.01
N LEU A 393 5.07 -0.40 8.75
CA LEU A 393 4.77 -1.41 7.72
C LEU A 393 5.33 -2.80 8.09
N GLU A 394 6.55 -2.85 8.63
CA GLU A 394 7.12 -4.10 9.14
C GLU A 394 6.37 -4.63 10.37
N SER A 395 5.85 -3.76 11.23
CA SER A 395 4.99 -4.15 12.37
C SER A 395 3.68 -4.76 11.90
N VAL A 396 3.02 -4.15 10.91
CA VAL A 396 1.84 -4.74 10.25
C VAL A 396 2.17 -6.11 9.67
N GLY A 397 3.33 -6.23 8.99
CA GLY A 397 3.79 -7.49 8.41
C GLY A 397 3.99 -8.59 9.47
N ARG A 398 4.63 -8.28 10.59
CA ARG A 398 4.82 -9.23 11.71
C ARG A 398 3.49 -9.63 12.36
N ALA A 399 2.55 -8.70 12.51
CA ALA A 399 1.22 -9.00 13.03
C ALA A 399 0.40 -9.87 12.05
N LEU A 400 0.44 -9.55 10.75
CA LEU A 400 -0.18 -10.37 9.71
C LEU A 400 0.43 -11.79 9.66
N ALA A 401 1.73 -11.92 9.88
CA ALA A 401 2.40 -13.22 9.96
C ALA A 401 1.82 -14.12 11.04
N GLN A 402 1.40 -13.58 12.19
CA GLN A 402 0.73 -14.34 13.24
C GLN A 402 -0.69 -14.78 12.83
N VAL A 403 -1.42 -13.94 12.08
CA VAL A 403 -2.72 -14.31 11.50
C VAL A 403 -2.54 -15.47 10.52
N ILE A 404 -1.56 -15.38 9.62
CA ILE A 404 -1.19 -16.43 8.66
C ILE A 404 -0.77 -17.71 9.39
N HIS A 405 0.06 -17.59 10.43
CA HIS A 405 0.49 -18.72 11.25
C HIS A 405 -0.72 -19.48 11.81
N THR A 406 -1.64 -18.79 12.47
CA THR A 406 -2.81 -19.47 13.04
C THR A 406 -3.72 -20.09 11.98
N SER A 407 -3.83 -19.48 10.80
CA SER A 407 -4.57 -20.03 9.66
C SER A 407 -4.00 -21.38 9.22
N ALA A 408 -2.69 -21.44 8.98
CA ALA A 408 -2.02 -22.68 8.58
C ALA A 408 -2.18 -23.79 9.63
N TRP A 409 -2.05 -23.46 10.91
CA TRP A 409 -2.24 -24.44 11.99
C TRP A 409 -3.71 -24.87 12.15
N ARG A 410 -4.70 -23.97 12.01
CA ARG A 410 -6.12 -24.38 12.01
C ARG A 410 -6.40 -25.37 10.89
N THR A 411 -5.85 -25.13 9.70
CA THR A 411 -6.03 -26.01 8.54
C THR A 411 -5.59 -27.44 8.86
N THR A 412 -4.38 -27.63 9.35
CA THR A 412 -3.85 -28.97 9.66
C THR A 412 -4.58 -29.66 10.82
N GLN A 413 -5.09 -28.90 11.80
CA GLN A 413 -5.89 -29.46 12.89
C GLN A 413 -7.23 -30.06 12.40
N LEU A 414 -7.77 -29.55 11.29
CA LEU A 414 -9.02 -30.08 10.72
C LEU A 414 -8.86 -31.44 10.04
N ASP A 415 -7.64 -31.85 9.72
CA ASP A 415 -7.33 -33.16 9.12
C ASP A 415 -7.41 -34.31 10.14
N ASP A 416 -7.33 -33.98 11.43
CA ASP A 416 -7.30 -34.98 12.50
C ASP A 416 -8.71 -35.35 12.99
N LYS A 417 -9.10 -36.60 12.77
CA LYS A 417 -10.38 -37.15 13.27
C LYS A 417 -10.55 -37.04 14.78
N HIS A 418 -9.45 -37.11 15.55
CA HIS A 418 -9.48 -36.99 16.99
C HIS A 418 -9.80 -35.57 17.46
N ARG A 419 -9.54 -34.56 16.62
CA ARG A 419 -9.87 -33.16 16.88
C ARG A 419 -11.28 -32.82 16.44
N THR A 420 -11.64 -33.25 15.24
CA THR A 420 -12.90 -32.85 14.59
C THR A 420 -14.07 -33.81 14.85
N ASN A 421 -13.81 -35.06 15.21
CA ASN A 421 -14.77 -36.15 15.14
C ASN A 421 -15.37 -36.33 13.72
N LEU A 422 -14.68 -35.89 12.69
CA LEU A 422 -14.97 -36.13 11.28
C LEU A 422 -13.94 -37.12 10.70
N PRO A 423 -14.14 -37.68 9.51
CA PRO A 423 -13.17 -38.56 8.88
C PRO A 423 -11.80 -37.86 8.73
N THR A 424 -10.71 -38.61 8.96
CA THR A 424 -9.34 -38.12 8.74
C THR A 424 -9.24 -37.53 7.34
N TYR A 425 -8.53 -36.40 7.19
CA TYR A 425 -8.38 -35.63 5.95
C TYR A 425 -9.72 -35.25 5.29
N LEU A 426 -10.80 -35.22 6.05
CA LEU A 426 -12.13 -34.84 5.60
C LEU A 426 -12.60 -35.64 4.37
N VAL A 427 -12.26 -36.94 4.32
CA VAL A 427 -12.68 -37.85 3.25
C VAL A 427 -14.21 -37.99 3.26
N ALA A 428 -14.85 -37.65 2.15
CA ALA A 428 -16.31 -37.75 2.02
C ALA A 428 -16.80 -39.22 2.03
N LYS A 429 -18.03 -39.48 2.49
CA LYS A 429 -18.61 -40.82 2.52
C LYS A 429 -18.65 -41.50 1.13
N GLU A 430 -18.78 -40.69 0.09
CA GLU A 430 -18.83 -41.12 -1.30
C GLU A 430 -17.44 -41.44 -1.88
N ASN A 431 -16.36 -41.00 -1.20
CA ASN A 431 -14.97 -41.15 -1.62
C ASN A 431 -14.34 -42.42 -1.01
N LYS A 432 -14.98 -43.56 -1.20
CA LYS A 432 -14.50 -44.83 -0.64
C LYS A 432 -13.10 -45.20 -1.19
N GLY A 433 -12.14 -45.32 -0.27
CA GLY A 433 -10.74 -45.61 -0.60
C GLY A 433 -9.95 -44.41 -1.14
N GLY A 434 -10.53 -43.19 -1.08
CA GLY A 434 -9.82 -41.95 -1.42
C GLY A 434 -9.06 -41.36 -0.23
N ASP A 435 -8.20 -40.39 -0.52
CA ASP A 435 -7.27 -39.79 0.44
C ASP A 435 -7.72 -38.42 0.97
N GLY A 436 -8.75 -37.81 0.34
CA GLY A 436 -9.24 -36.47 0.74
C GLY A 436 -8.11 -35.42 0.66
N PHE A 437 -7.86 -34.71 1.75
CA PHE A 437 -6.88 -33.63 1.78
C PHE A 437 -5.49 -34.05 2.29
N ALA A 438 -5.17 -35.35 2.32
CA ALA A 438 -3.96 -35.90 2.95
C ALA A 438 -2.64 -35.22 2.57
N ASN A 439 -2.48 -34.82 1.30
CA ASN A 439 -1.20 -34.33 0.77
C ASN A 439 -1.16 -32.83 0.45
N ILE A 440 -2.29 -32.11 0.54
CA ILE A 440 -2.30 -30.71 0.10
C ILE A 440 -1.65 -29.76 1.11
N ALA A 441 -1.55 -30.14 2.37
CA ALA A 441 -0.88 -29.34 3.41
C ALA A 441 0.63 -29.13 3.14
N GLN A 442 1.28 -29.99 2.34
CA GLN A 442 2.69 -29.81 1.96
C GLN A 442 2.90 -28.52 1.17
N SER A 443 2.04 -28.24 0.17
CA SER A 443 2.11 -26.99 -0.60
C SER A 443 1.85 -25.78 0.28
N MET A 444 0.87 -25.86 1.20
CA MET A 444 0.58 -24.82 2.19
C MET A 444 1.79 -24.53 3.07
N SER A 445 2.54 -25.55 3.49
CA SER A 445 3.75 -25.39 4.30
C SER A 445 4.86 -24.62 3.56
N GLY A 446 5.01 -24.84 2.26
CA GLY A 446 5.94 -24.07 1.43
C GLY A 446 5.58 -22.58 1.37
N LEU A 447 4.31 -22.25 1.10
CA LEU A 447 3.80 -20.87 1.09
C LEU A 447 3.94 -20.20 2.47
N TYR A 448 3.70 -20.94 3.55
CA TYR A 448 3.93 -20.43 4.90
C TYR A 448 5.39 -20.05 5.13
N ALA A 449 6.34 -20.86 4.68
CA ALA A 449 7.77 -20.55 4.79
C ALA A 449 8.12 -19.26 4.02
N GLU A 450 7.57 -19.06 2.82
CA GLU A 450 7.73 -17.83 2.04
C GLU A 450 7.20 -16.60 2.83
N ALA A 451 6.00 -16.70 3.42
CA ALA A 451 5.44 -15.63 4.24
C ALA A 451 6.35 -15.28 5.43
N MET A 452 6.86 -16.30 6.14
CA MET A 452 7.74 -16.07 7.29
C MET A 452 9.07 -15.42 6.91
N ALA A 453 9.64 -15.74 5.75
CA ALA A 453 10.84 -15.09 5.24
C ALA A 453 10.66 -13.56 4.98
N LEU A 454 9.43 -13.11 4.77
CA LEU A 454 9.10 -11.70 4.57
C LEU A 454 9.03 -10.90 5.90
N THR A 455 9.12 -11.54 7.07
CA THR A 455 9.06 -10.85 8.37
C THR A 455 10.39 -10.24 8.82
N ASN A 456 11.51 -10.58 8.15
CA ASN A 456 12.81 -10.01 8.46
C ASN A 456 12.85 -8.52 8.12
N SER A 457 13.45 -7.69 8.98
CA SER A 457 13.62 -6.28 8.70
C SER A 457 14.53 -6.05 7.49
N VAL A 458 14.22 -5.03 6.71
CA VAL A 458 15.06 -4.53 5.61
C VAL A 458 15.61 -3.13 5.87
N MET A 459 15.24 -2.52 6.99
CA MET A 459 15.73 -1.19 7.37
C MET A 459 17.24 -1.20 7.60
N GLY A 460 17.90 -0.12 7.18
CA GLY A 460 19.34 0.07 7.36
C GLY A 460 20.21 -0.72 6.39
N TYR A 461 19.63 -1.54 5.51
CA TYR A 461 20.42 -2.22 4.47
C TYR A 461 20.63 -1.29 3.27
N GLY A 462 21.88 -0.92 3.01
CA GLY A 462 22.24 -0.07 1.90
C GLY A 462 23.74 0.17 1.84
N VAL A 463 24.16 0.89 0.82
CA VAL A 463 25.53 1.36 0.67
C VAL A 463 25.51 2.90 0.66
N PRO A 464 26.48 3.59 1.31
CA PRO A 464 26.52 5.04 1.29
C PRO A 464 26.55 5.57 -0.15
N THR A 465 25.66 6.54 -0.46
CA THR A 465 25.56 7.20 -1.76
C THR A 465 26.00 8.66 -1.66
N SER A 466 25.99 9.40 -2.78
CA SER A 466 26.37 10.83 -2.82
C SER A 466 27.71 11.14 -2.12
N ILE A 467 28.73 10.29 -2.32
CA ILE A 467 30.07 10.40 -1.68
C ILE A 467 29.94 10.38 -0.13
N GLY A 468 29.06 9.52 0.40
CA GLY A 468 28.90 9.31 1.83
C GLY A 468 28.03 10.36 2.56
N ILE A 469 27.32 11.22 1.82
CA ILE A 469 26.35 12.15 2.43
C ILE A 469 25.04 11.45 2.77
N GLU A 470 24.62 10.49 1.94
CA GLU A 470 23.43 9.67 2.15
C GLU A 470 23.88 8.30 2.70
N GLU A 471 23.69 8.09 3.98
CA GLU A 471 24.21 6.94 4.75
C GLU A 471 23.18 6.27 5.68
N THR A 472 21.95 6.79 5.69
CA THR A 472 20.82 6.21 6.44
C THR A 472 19.67 5.88 5.49
N PHE A 473 19.10 4.68 5.61
CA PHE A 473 18.14 4.15 4.64
C PHE A 473 16.93 3.55 5.35
N SER A 474 15.73 4.06 5.07
CA SER A 474 14.48 3.50 5.59
C SER A 474 14.04 2.26 4.82
N ASN A 475 14.38 2.14 3.53
CA ASN A 475 13.92 1.08 2.62
C ASN A 475 12.40 0.91 2.60
N VAL A 476 11.64 1.98 2.80
CA VAL A 476 10.18 1.97 2.94
C VAL A 476 9.48 1.34 1.73
N ASN A 477 9.99 1.54 0.50
CA ASN A 477 9.47 0.91 -0.72
C ASN A 477 9.58 -0.62 -0.67
N VAL A 478 10.72 -1.12 -0.16
CA VAL A 478 10.96 -2.56 0.01
C VAL A 478 10.04 -3.12 1.09
N ALA A 479 9.86 -2.41 2.20
CA ALA A 479 8.94 -2.81 3.27
C ALA A 479 7.49 -2.89 2.75
N ALA A 480 7.04 -1.90 1.96
CA ALA A 480 5.71 -1.89 1.35
C ALA A 480 5.51 -3.05 0.35
N ASP A 481 6.50 -3.34 -0.50
CA ASP A 481 6.46 -4.46 -1.46
C ASP A 481 6.37 -5.81 -0.72
N ARG A 482 7.18 -6.01 0.33
CA ARG A 482 7.15 -7.22 1.16
C ARG A 482 5.80 -7.41 1.86
N LEU A 483 5.24 -6.34 2.42
CA LEU A 483 3.91 -6.38 3.04
C LEU A 483 2.83 -6.74 2.02
N SER A 484 2.89 -6.16 0.82
CA SER A 484 1.97 -6.49 -0.28
C SER A 484 2.05 -7.97 -0.68
N LYS A 485 3.27 -8.54 -0.81
CA LYS A 485 3.49 -9.96 -1.09
C LYS A 485 2.97 -10.86 0.03
N MET A 486 3.20 -10.48 1.28
CA MET A 486 2.68 -11.23 2.43
C MET A 486 1.15 -11.27 2.44
N ALA A 487 0.47 -10.18 2.09
CA ALA A 487 -0.97 -10.15 1.94
C ALA A 487 -1.46 -11.05 0.78
N ASP A 488 -0.70 -11.15 -0.32
CA ASP A 488 -1.01 -12.08 -1.40
C ASP A 488 -0.92 -13.55 -0.93
N ILE A 489 0.12 -13.90 -0.17
CA ILE A 489 0.27 -15.24 0.41
C ILE A 489 -0.83 -15.53 1.45
N ALA A 490 -1.30 -14.51 2.17
CA ALA A 490 -2.43 -14.66 3.10
C ALA A 490 -3.70 -15.16 2.39
N TYR A 491 -4.04 -14.64 1.22
CA TYR A 491 -5.16 -15.17 0.41
C TYR A 491 -4.93 -16.62 -0.02
N GLU A 492 -3.69 -16.96 -0.35
CA GLU A 492 -3.33 -18.32 -0.74
C GLU A 492 -3.52 -19.29 0.41
N LEU A 493 -3.02 -18.98 1.60
CA LEU A 493 -3.18 -19.81 2.80
C LEU A 493 -4.64 -19.88 3.25
N TYR A 494 -5.37 -18.77 3.19
CA TYR A 494 -6.81 -18.77 3.45
C TYR A 494 -7.59 -19.65 2.46
N SER A 495 -7.14 -19.79 1.22
CA SER A 495 -7.79 -20.70 0.27
C SER A 495 -7.69 -22.16 0.72
N TYR A 496 -6.57 -22.58 1.30
CA TYR A 496 -6.45 -23.92 1.92
C TYR A 496 -7.36 -24.06 3.13
N GLU A 497 -7.35 -23.06 4.03
CA GLU A 497 -8.22 -23.09 5.23
C GLU A 497 -9.69 -23.16 4.83
N VAL A 498 -10.15 -22.33 3.91
CA VAL A 498 -11.54 -22.27 3.45
C VAL A 498 -11.97 -23.57 2.74
N LEU A 499 -11.07 -24.19 1.98
CA LEU A 499 -11.36 -25.51 1.37
C LEU A 499 -11.64 -26.55 2.45
N HIS A 500 -10.82 -26.62 3.51
CA HIS A 500 -11.00 -27.54 4.63
C HIS A 500 -12.26 -27.21 5.46
N THR A 501 -12.41 -25.95 5.85
CA THR A 501 -13.53 -25.55 6.72
C THR A 501 -14.88 -25.76 6.05
N THR A 502 -15.01 -25.39 4.79
CA THR A 502 -16.27 -25.56 4.05
C THR A 502 -16.59 -27.03 3.77
N GLN A 503 -15.57 -27.89 3.60
CA GLN A 503 -15.74 -29.33 3.50
C GLN A 503 -16.31 -29.89 4.83
N ALA A 504 -15.68 -29.56 5.95
CA ALA A 504 -16.10 -29.98 7.28
C ALA A 504 -17.50 -29.45 7.63
N MET A 505 -17.81 -28.19 7.33
CA MET A 505 -19.15 -27.62 7.54
C MET A 505 -20.24 -28.40 6.78
N ASN A 506 -20.01 -28.72 5.52
CA ASN A 506 -20.97 -29.54 4.77
C ASN A 506 -21.17 -30.93 5.40
N MET A 507 -20.12 -31.58 5.90
CA MET A 507 -20.23 -32.86 6.61
C MET A 507 -21.06 -32.70 7.88
N ARG A 508 -20.82 -31.63 8.66
CA ARG A 508 -21.64 -31.35 9.88
C ARG A 508 -23.11 -31.04 9.57
N MET A 509 -23.37 -30.35 8.43
CA MET A 509 -24.74 -30.11 7.97
C MET A 509 -25.43 -31.42 7.59
N GLN A 510 -24.72 -32.36 6.97
CA GLN A 510 -25.23 -33.71 6.71
C GLN A 510 -25.58 -34.48 8.02
N ASP A 511 -24.84 -34.18 9.11
CA ASP A 511 -25.13 -34.70 10.46
C ASP A 511 -26.16 -33.83 11.22
N GLY A 512 -26.89 -32.94 10.54
CA GLY A 512 -28.01 -32.15 11.11
C GLY A 512 -27.56 -30.90 11.90
N LYS A 513 -26.30 -30.51 11.87
CA LYS A 513 -25.82 -29.28 12.53
C LYS A 513 -26.19 -28.04 11.73
N LYS A 514 -26.68 -26.99 12.41
CA LYS A 514 -27.03 -25.70 11.81
C LYS A 514 -25.82 -24.75 11.89
N MET A 515 -25.38 -24.21 10.77
CA MET A 515 -24.33 -23.21 10.70
C MET A 515 -24.83 -21.80 11.05
N GLY A 516 -23.93 -20.92 11.40
CA GLY A 516 -24.19 -19.50 11.63
C GLY A 516 -24.72 -18.78 10.39
N GLU A 517 -25.35 -17.63 10.59
CA GLU A 517 -25.92 -16.84 9.49
C GLU A 517 -24.81 -16.34 8.53
N GLY A 518 -23.75 -15.72 9.07
CA GLY A 518 -22.63 -15.21 8.27
C GLY A 518 -21.82 -16.33 7.62
N THR A 519 -21.52 -17.41 8.35
CA THR A 519 -20.79 -18.56 7.82
C THR A 519 -21.58 -19.31 6.76
N THR A 520 -22.93 -19.37 6.87
CA THR A 520 -23.81 -19.92 5.83
C THR A 520 -23.78 -19.08 4.55
N LYS A 521 -23.85 -17.74 4.67
CA LYS A 521 -23.72 -16.85 3.51
C LYS A 521 -22.38 -17.08 2.81
N PHE A 522 -21.28 -17.13 3.58
CA PHE A 522 -19.94 -17.39 3.07
C PHE A 522 -19.85 -18.77 2.37
N LEU A 523 -20.30 -19.84 3.01
CA LEU A 523 -20.33 -21.19 2.45
C LEU A 523 -21.07 -21.23 1.11
N ASN A 524 -22.27 -20.66 1.07
CA ASN A 524 -23.10 -20.65 -0.13
C ASN A 524 -22.46 -19.85 -1.28
N ALA A 525 -21.79 -18.73 -0.98
CA ALA A 525 -21.04 -17.96 -1.96
C ALA A 525 -19.82 -18.75 -2.48
N TYR A 526 -19.04 -19.36 -1.59
CA TYR A 526 -17.87 -20.17 -1.95
C TYR A 526 -18.24 -21.39 -2.81
N ARG A 527 -19.33 -22.09 -2.49
CA ARG A 527 -19.79 -23.28 -3.22
C ARG A 527 -20.24 -23.01 -4.65
N LYS A 528 -20.49 -21.76 -5.03
CA LYS A 528 -20.69 -21.37 -6.44
C LYS A 528 -19.41 -21.48 -7.26
N THR A 529 -18.25 -21.42 -6.61
CA THR A 529 -16.93 -21.39 -7.25
C THR A 529 -16.16 -22.69 -7.03
N VAL A 530 -16.24 -23.25 -5.82
CA VAL A 530 -15.53 -24.48 -5.43
C VAL A 530 -16.56 -25.49 -4.89
N PRO A 531 -16.92 -26.56 -5.64
CA PRO A 531 -17.89 -27.54 -5.22
C PRO A 531 -17.36 -28.40 -4.04
N PHE A 532 -18.28 -29.03 -3.31
CA PHE A 532 -17.96 -30.05 -2.30
C PHE A 532 -17.08 -31.15 -2.91
N VAL A 533 -16.09 -31.64 -2.15
CA VAL A 533 -15.17 -32.69 -2.59
C VAL A 533 -15.77 -34.06 -2.25
N SER A 534 -16.56 -34.59 -3.17
CA SER A 534 -17.17 -35.92 -3.05
C SER A 534 -16.25 -37.05 -3.52
N LYS A 535 -15.21 -36.73 -4.32
CA LYS A 535 -14.16 -37.62 -4.81
C LYS A 535 -12.88 -36.84 -4.98
N ASP A 536 -11.73 -37.53 -4.86
CA ASP A 536 -10.42 -36.92 -5.11
C ASP A 536 -10.35 -36.35 -6.53
N ARG A 537 -9.71 -35.19 -6.64
CA ARG A 537 -9.57 -34.45 -7.89
C ARG A 537 -8.32 -33.56 -7.89
N ILE A 538 -8.09 -32.78 -8.95
CA ILE A 538 -6.96 -31.84 -9.03
C ILE A 538 -7.26 -30.61 -8.16
N TYR A 539 -6.73 -30.58 -6.95
CA TYR A 539 -6.98 -29.52 -5.97
C TYR A 539 -6.36 -28.16 -6.34
N THR A 540 -5.36 -28.12 -7.24
CA THR A 540 -4.80 -26.85 -7.73
C THR A 540 -5.89 -25.92 -8.30
N ASN A 541 -6.89 -26.49 -8.99
CA ASN A 541 -8.02 -25.72 -9.53
C ASN A 541 -8.88 -25.14 -8.40
N ASP A 542 -9.17 -25.91 -7.36
CA ASP A 542 -9.96 -25.49 -6.21
C ASP A 542 -9.25 -24.38 -5.43
N ILE A 543 -7.95 -24.55 -5.17
CA ILE A 543 -7.13 -23.55 -4.48
C ILE A 543 -7.09 -22.25 -5.26
N ASN A 544 -6.79 -22.28 -6.57
CA ASN A 544 -6.74 -21.07 -7.39
C ASN A 544 -8.12 -20.38 -7.52
N ASN A 545 -9.20 -21.16 -7.61
CA ASN A 545 -10.55 -20.60 -7.61
C ASN A 545 -10.92 -20.01 -6.25
N GLY A 546 -10.48 -20.62 -5.14
CA GLY A 546 -10.61 -20.09 -3.80
C GLY A 546 -9.86 -18.77 -3.61
N ILE A 547 -8.62 -18.66 -4.10
CA ILE A 547 -7.84 -17.41 -4.08
C ILE A 547 -8.59 -16.29 -4.83
N LYS A 548 -9.08 -16.58 -6.05
CA LYS A 548 -9.86 -15.61 -6.83
C LYS A 548 -11.12 -15.18 -6.10
N PHE A 549 -11.85 -16.14 -5.54
CA PHE A 549 -13.06 -15.88 -4.74
C PHE A 549 -12.74 -14.95 -3.57
N LEU A 550 -11.73 -15.26 -2.75
CA LEU A 550 -11.35 -14.46 -1.58
C LEU A 550 -10.92 -13.05 -1.96
N ARG A 551 -10.16 -12.89 -3.05
CA ARG A 551 -9.72 -11.56 -3.52
C ARG A 551 -10.86 -10.68 -4.03
N THR A 552 -11.97 -11.26 -4.45
CA THR A 552 -13.11 -10.53 -5.05
C THR A 552 -14.33 -10.45 -4.15
N LEU A 553 -14.34 -11.21 -3.05
CA LEU A 553 -15.45 -11.20 -2.09
C LEU A 553 -15.48 -9.86 -1.35
N ASP A 554 -16.60 -9.16 -1.39
CA ASP A 554 -16.84 -8.02 -0.52
C ASP A 554 -17.28 -8.53 0.88
N PRO A 555 -16.45 -8.33 1.93
CA PRO A 555 -16.75 -8.78 3.28
C PRO A 555 -18.07 -8.19 3.83
N ALA A 556 -18.50 -7.03 3.36
CA ALA A 556 -19.75 -6.39 3.79
C ALA A 556 -20.99 -7.22 3.42
N THR A 557 -20.92 -8.04 2.38
CA THR A 557 -22.02 -8.92 1.94
C THR A 557 -22.27 -10.11 2.88
N LEU A 558 -21.36 -10.35 3.82
CA LEU A 558 -21.44 -11.43 4.79
C LEU A 558 -22.17 -11.03 6.10
N LYS A 559 -22.39 -9.74 6.29
CA LYS A 559 -23.08 -9.18 7.47
C LYS A 559 -24.58 -9.40 7.47
#